data_c3f1f994425cd544cf50edda0dc1da88
#
_entry.id   c3f1f994425cd544cf50edda0dc1da88
#
_cell.length_a   1.000
_cell.length_b   1.000
_cell.length_c   1.000
_cell.angle_alpha   90.00
_cell.angle_beta   90.00
_cell.angle_gamma   90.00
#
_symmetry.space_group_name_H-M   'P 1'
#
loop_
_entity.id
_entity.type
_entity.pdbx_description
1 polymer ?
#
loop_
_entity_poly.entity_id
_entity_poly.type
_entity_poly.pdbx_seq_one_letter_code
_entity_poly.pdbx_strand_id
1 'polypeptide(L)'
;GCRMGCKFCASGLNGKKRNLSAGEILDEILFMQKDSGEKVSNIVLMGIGEPLDNFDNVMRFLELVNSQEGMNISMRHISLSTCGLVPKIDELAKRNLQLTLSVSLHAPNDAVRDTIMPVNKAYPSQELIDACRRYYEATSRRISFEYAMIQGVNDSRENAKELLRRMKGLPCHFNLIPLNHVEESPLKPSSRETVAAFQK
;
A
#
# COMPACT_ATOMS: atom_id res chain seq x y z
N GLY A 1 -5.45 -12.81 7.06
CA GLY A 1 -4.04 -12.80 7.47
C GLY A 1 -3.10 -12.43 6.31
N CYS A 2 -1.82 -12.23 6.60
CA CYS A 2 -0.80 -11.78 5.66
C CYS A 2 0.48 -12.58 5.84
N ARG A 3 1.19 -12.91 4.73
CA ARG A 3 2.48 -13.61 4.79
C ARG A 3 3.70 -12.69 4.64
N MET A 4 3.49 -11.38 4.48
CA MET A 4 4.59 -10.44 4.22
C MET A 4 5.48 -10.18 5.44
N GLY A 5 4.95 -10.37 6.66
CA GLY A 5 5.73 -10.33 7.90
C GLY A 5 6.26 -8.94 8.29
N CYS A 6 5.61 -7.85 7.86
CA CYS A 6 6.00 -6.49 8.25
C CYS A 6 5.91 -6.36 9.78
N LYS A 7 7.00 -5.91 10.42
CA LYS A 7 7.14 -5.93 11.90
C LYS A 7 6.25 -4.92 12.64
N PHE A 8 5.66 -3.98 11.92
CA PHE A 8 4.74 -2.98 12.47
C PHE A 8 3.26 -3.32 12.23
N CYS A 9 2.95 -4.48 11.61
CA CYS A 9 1.60 -4.81 11.15
C CYS A 9 1.06 -6.07 11.82
N ALA A 10 -0.05 -5.93 12.55
CA ALA A 10 -0.71 -7.05 13.22
C ALA A 10 -1.29 -8.11 12.26
N SER A 11 -1.57 -7.74 11.00
CA SER A 11 -2.14 -8.68 10.00
C SER A 11 -1.23 -9.88 9.71
N GLY A 12 0.08 -9.78 10.00
CA GLY A 12 1.07 -10.84 9.81
C GLY A 12 1.17 -11.84 10.95
N LEU A 13 0.69 -11.52 12.15
CA LEU A 13 0.89 -12.31 13.38
C LEU A 13 0.42 -13.76 13.25
N ASN A 14 -0.72 -13.98 12.63
CA ASN A 14 -1.32 -15.31 12.42
C ASN A 14 -1.05 -15.89 11.01
N GLY A 15 -0.15 -15.30 10.25
CA GLY A 15 0.16 -15.71 8.88
C GLY A 15 -1.03 -15.58 7.93
N LYS A 16 -0.85 -16.08 6.70
CA LYS A 16 -1.89 -16.13 5.67
C LYS A 16 -2.55 -17.50 5.68
N LYS A 17 -3.87 -17.55 5.77
CA LYS A 17 -4.62 -18.81 5.68
C LYS A 17 -4.97 -19.16 4.23
N ARG A 18 -5.61 -18.25 3.50
CA ARG A 18 -5.97 -18.42 2.09
C ARG A 18 -6.19 -17.06 1.40
N ASN A 19 -6.34 -17.08 0.11
CA ASN A 19 -6.85 -15.95 -0.65
C ASN A 19 -8.38 -15.90 -0.54
N LEU A 20 -8.95 -14.69 -0.52
CA LEU A 20 -10.37 -14.48 -0.77
C LEU A 20 -10.65 -14.59 -2.27
N SER A 21 -11.79 -15.15 -2.64
CA SER A 21 -12.30 -15.08 -4.01
C SER A 21 -12.78 -13.67 -4.34
N ALA A 22 -12.94 -13.37 -5.62
CA ALA A 22 -13.48 -12.08 -6.06
C ALA A 22 -14.89 -11.81 -5.49
N GLY A 23 -15.73 -12.84 -5.38
CA GLY A 23 -17.06 -12.74 -4.77
C GLY A 23 -16.98 -12.39 -3.28
N GLU A 24 -16.12 -13.06 -2.51
CA GLU A 24 -15.93 -12.75 -1.08
C GLU A 24 -15.46 -11.31 -0.85
N ILE A 25 -14.58 -10.78 -1.71
CA ILE A 25 -14.15 -9.37 -1.62
C ILE A 25 -15.31 -8.42 -1.95
N LEU A 26 -16.15 -8.77 -2.92
CA LEU A 26 -17.34 -8.00 -3.26
C LEU A 26 -18.39 -8.04 -2.15
N ASP A 27 -18.57 -9.19 -1.51
CA ASP A 27 -19.50 -9.37 -0.40
C ASP A 27 -19.17 -8.46 0.79
N GLU A 28 -17.89 -8.16 1.06
CA GLU A 28 -17.52 -7.20 2.11
C GLU A 28 -18.18 -5.83 1.86
N ILE A 29 -18.21 -5.35 0.61
CA ILE A 29 -18.87 -4.09 0.25
C ILE A 29 -20.39 -4.19 0.42
N LEU A 30 -21.00 -5.26 -0.06
CA LEU A 30 -22.44 -5.47 0.02
C LEU A 30 -22.92 -5.55 1.48
N PHE A 31 -22.15 -6.24 2.33
CA PHE A 31 -22.43 -6.28 3.77
C PHE A 31 -22.30 -4.91 4.43
N MET A 32 -21.25 -4.15 4.12
CA MET A 32 -21.08 -2.80 4.66
C MET A 32 -22.22 -1.86 4.24
N GLN A 33 -22.65 -1.92 2.97
CA GLN A 33 -23.80 -1.13 2.49
C GLN A 33 -25.11 -1.54 3.20
N LYS A 34 -25.31 -2.84 3.39
CA LYS A 34 -26.50 -3.34 4.08
C LYS A 34 -26.53 -2.96 5.55
N ASP A 35 -25.37 -3.00 6.23
CA ASP A 35 -25.25 -2.71 7.66
C ASP A 35 -25.37 -1.19 7.94
N SER A 36 -24.71 -0.36 7.14
CA SER A 36 -24.72 1.10 7.31
C SER A 36 -25.97 1.78 6.73
N GLY A 37 -26.65 1.16 5.77
CA GLY A 37 -27.69 1.80 4.97
C GLY A 37 -27.15 2.82 3.94
N GLU A 38 -25.83 2.97 3.83
CA GLU A 38 -25.17 3.95 2.96
C GLU A 38 -24.57 3.30 1.73
N LYS A 39 -24.54 4.05 0.61
CA LYS A 39 -23.88 3.59 -0.61
C LYS A 39 -22.37 3.78 -0.53
N VAL A 40 -21.60 2.73 -0.75
CA VAL A 40 -20.15 2.81 -0.88
C VAL A 40 -19.79 3.54 -2.18
N SER A 41 -19.03 4.62 -2.08
CA SER A 41 -18.59 5.45 -3.19
C SER A 41 -17.09 5.34 -3.48
N ASN A 42 -16.29 4.95 -2.48
CA ASN A 42 -14.84 4.80 -2.58
C ASN A 42 -14.39 3.49 -1.94
N ILE A 43 -13.35 2.89 -2.50
CA ILE A 43 -12.81 1.62 -2.03
C ILE A 43 -11.31 1.78 -1.78
N VAL A 44 -10.85 1.31 -0.62
CA VAL A 44 -9.43 1.20 -0.31
C VAL A 44 -9.08 -0.27 0.01
N LEU A 45 -8.19 -0.84 -0.77
CA LEU A 45 -7.66 -2.19 -0.54
C LEU A 45 -6.42 -2.06 0.37
N MET A 46 -6.65 -1.67 1.64
CA MET A 46 -5.63 -1.34 2.65
C MET A 46 -5.85 -2.06 3.99
N GLY A 47 -6.71 -3.06 4.04
CA GLY A 47 -7.07 -3.77 5.26
C GLY A 47 -6.08 -4.88 5.62
N ILE A 48 -6.56 -6.13 5.62
CA ILE A 48 -5.81 -7.32 6.02
C ILE A 48 -5.28 -8.05 4.78
N GLY A 49 -3.96 -8.19 4.68
CA GLY A 49 -3.32 -8.94 3.60
C GLY A 49 -2.55 -8.07 2.62
N GLU A 50 -2.13 -8.70 1.53
CA GLU A 50 -1.46 -8.06 0.40
C GLU A 50 -2.30 -8.30 -0.86
N PRO A 51 -2.93 -7.27 -1.42
CA PRO A 51 -3.80 -7.43 -2.59
C PRO A 51 -3.10 -8.06 -3.79
N LEU A 52 -1.85 -7.69 -4.06
CA LEU A 52 -1.10 -8.24 -5.19
C LEU A 52 -0.64 -9.70 -4.98
N ASP A 53 -0.72 -10.22 -3.75
CA ASP A 53 -0.53 -11.65 -3.47
C ASP A 53 -1.79 -12.49 -3.78
N ASN A 54 -2.91 -11.81 -4.05
CA ASN A 54 -4.18 -12.37 -4.51
C ASN A 54 -4.59 -11.79 -5.88
N PHE A 55 -3.62 -11.60 -6.76
CA PHE A 55 -3.72 -10.77 -7.96
C PHE A 55 -4.95 -11.07 -8.82
N ASP A 56 -5.15 -12.33 -9.20
CA ASP A 56 -6.22 -12.71 -10.15
C ASP A 56 -7.62 -12.44 -9.58
N ASN A 57 -7.84 -12.77 -8.29
CA ASN A 57 -9.11 -12.49 -7.63
C ASN A 57 -9.34 -10.98 -7.45
N VAL A 58 -8.29 -10.23 -7.14
CA VAL A 58 -8.38 -8.76 -7.02
C VAL A 58 -8.67 -8.13 -8.37
N MET A 59 -8.03 -8.57 -9.46
CA MET A 59 -8.35 -8.07 -10.81
C MET A 59 -9.79 -8.38 -11.18
N ARG A 60 -10.26 -9.60 -10.91
CA ARG A 60 -11.67 -9.97 -11.17
C ARG A 60 -12.65 -9.17 -10.32
N PHE A 61 -12.33 -8.91 -9.06
CA PHE A 61 -13.12 -8.02 -8.20
C PHE A 61 -13.21 -6.60 -8.79
N LEU A 62 -12.09 -6.03 -9.25
CA LEU A 62 -12.05 -4.70 -9.87
C LEU A 62 -12.94 -4.63 -11.13
N GLU A 63 -12.94 -5.67 -11.96
CA GLU A 63 -13.82 -5.77 -13.12
C GLU A 63 -15.30 -5.75 -12.69
N LEU A 64 -15.67 -6.56 -11.70
CA LEU A 64 -17.05 -6.68 -11.22
C LEU A 64 -17.55 -5.37 -10.62
N VAL A 65 -16.77 -4.74 -9.75
CA VAL A 65 -17.18 -3.51 -9.05
C VAL A 65 -17.25 -2.31 -9.99
N ASN A 66 -16.47 -2.30 -11.06
CA ASN A 66 -16.46 -1.23 -12.07
C ASN A 66 -17.51 -1.45 -13.19
N SER A 67 -18.04 -2.67 -13.34
CA SER A 67 -19.04 -2.98 -14.37
C SER A 67 -20.27 -2.09 -14.26
N GLN A 68 -20.79 -1.65 -15.40
CA GLN A 68 -22.07 -0.89 -15.47
C GLN A 68 -23.27 -1.73 -14.99
N GLU A 69 -23.21 -3.05 -15.17
CA GLU A 69 -24.21 -3.99 -14.68
C GLU A 69 -24.03 -4.34 -13.20
N GLY A 70 -22.90 -3.92 -12.61
CA GLY A 70 -22.56 -4.13 -11.20
C GLY A 70 -22.74 -2.86 -10.37
N MET A 71 -21.73 -2.55 -9.55
CA MET A 71 -21.77 -1.37 -8.65
C MET A 71 -21.47 -0.05 -9.37
N ASN A 72 -20.90 -0.10 -10.56
CA ASN A 72 -20.50 1.04 -11.40
C ASN A 72 -19.59 2.05 -10.64
N ILE A 73 -18.67 1.52 -9.83
CA ILE A 73 -17.69 2.35 -9.11
C ILE A 73 -16.49 2.57 -10.03
N SER A 74 -16.22 3.84 -10.37
CA SER A 74 -15.08 4.19 -11.22
C SER A 74 -13.75 3.78 -10.58
N MET A 75 -12.81 3.29 -11.39
CA MET A 75 -11.43 2.97 -10.94
C MET A 75 -10.74 4.16 -10.24
N ARG A 76 -11.12 5.40 -10.54
CA ARG A 76 -10.57 6.60 -9.88
C ARG A 76 -10.98 6.73 -8.40
N HIS A 77 -12.02 6.02 -8.00
CA HIS A 77 -12.50 5.94 -6.61
C HIS A 77 -11.92 4.72 -5.87
N ILE A 78 -10.95 4.03 -6.48
CA ILE A 78 -10.34 2.84 -5.89
C ILE A 78 -8.85 3.10 -5.65
N SER A 79 -8.40 2.81 -4.43
CA SER A 79 -6.98 2.78 -4.05
C SER A 79 -6.56 1.34 -3.75
N LEU A 80 -5.51 0.88 -4.41
CA LEU A 80 -4.89 -0.41 -4.16
C LEU A 80 -3.55 -0.20 -3.49
N SER A 81 -3.39 -0.75 -2.28
CA SER A 81 -2.12 -0.71 -1.55
C SER A 81 -1.31 -1.99 -1.78
N THR A 82 0.00 -1.85 -1.80
CA THR A 82 0.93 -2.98 -1.88
C THR A 82 2.20 -2.74 -1.07
N CYS A 83 2.72 -3.79 -0.46
CA CYS A 83 4.04 -3.76 0.17
C CYS A 83 5.20 -3.77 -0.85
N GLY A 84 4.92 -3.89 -2.15
CA GLY A 84 5.91 -3.79 -3.22
C GLY A 84 6.30 -5.12 -3.86
N LEU A 85 5.32 -5.93 -4.26
CA LEU A 85 5.56 -7.10 -5.11
C LEU A 85 5.84 -6.64 -6.54
N VAL A 86 7.11 -6.31 -6.84
CA VAL A 86 7.56 -5.67 -8.09
C VAL A 86 7.01 -6.33 -9.35
N PRO A 87 7.10 -7.66 -9.55
CA PRO A 87 6.54 -8.28 -10.76
C PRO A 87 5.03 -8.06 -10.92
N LYS A 88 4.31 -7.95 -9.80
CA LYS A 88 2.85 -7.71 -9.82
C LYS A 88 2.50 -6.24 -10.05
N ILE A 89 3.37 -5.31 -9.65
CA ILE A 89 3.24 -3.89 -10.01
C ILE A 89 3.42 -3.74 -11.53
N ASP A 90 4.40 -4.40 -12.12
CA ASP A 90 4.63 -4.38 -13.57
C ASP A 90 3.46 -5.03 -14.35
N GLU A 91 2.88 -6.09 -13.81
CA GLU A 91 1.68 -6.73 -14.37
C GLU A 91 0.45 -5.81 -14.28
N LEU A 92 0.27 -5.11 -13.14
CA LEU A 92 -0.78 -4.13 -12.94
C LEU A 92 -0.65 -2.94 -13.90
N ALA A 93 0.58 -2.47 -14.13
CA ALA A 93 0.86 -1.39 -15.09
C ALA A 93 0.35 -1.71 -16.50
N LYS A 94 0.50 -2.96 -16.95
CA LYS A 94 0.01 -3.43 -18.26
C LYS A 94 -1.52 -3.40 -18.39
N ARG A 95 -2.24 -3.45 -17.26
CA ARG A 95 -3.70 -3.35 -17.25
C ARG A 95 -4.20 -1.92 -17.49
N ASN A 96 -3.34 -0.93 -17.36
CA ASN A 96 -3.65 0.50 -17.54
C ASN A 96 -4.93 0.96 -16.80
N LEU A 97 -5.13 0.44 -15.60
CA LEU A 97 -6.25 0.83 -14.74
C LEU A 97 -6.02 2.23 -14.17
N GLN A 98 -7.11 3.00 -14.06
CA GLN A 98 -7.07 4.39 -13.56
C GLN A 98 -7.21 4.47 -12.04
N LEU A 99 -6.92 3.40 -11.31
CA LEU A 99 -6.90 3.38 -9.85
C LEU A 99 -5.70 4.14 -9.26
N THR A 100 -5.76 4.45 -7.99
CA THR A 100 -4.61 4.97 -7.25
C THR A 100 -3.77 3.81 -6.73
N LEU A 101 -2.49 3.77 -7.12
CA LEU A 101 -1.53 2.84 -6.53
C LEU A 101 -0.90 3.47 -5.30
N SER A 102 -1.10 2.84 -4.14
CA SER A 102 -0.47 3.19 -2.87
C SER A 102 0.62 2.17 -2.55
N VAL A 103 1.84 2.63 -2.32
CA VAL A 103 3.00 1.76 -2.10
C VAL A 103 3.53 1.95 -0.69
N SER A 104 3.49 0.87 0.09
CA SER A 104 4.07 0.80 1.44
C SER A 104 5.58 0.80 1.35
N LEU A 105 6.18 1.99 1.35
CA LEU A 105 7.64 2.16 1.29
C LEU A 105 8.27 2.08 2.68
N HIS A 106 7.79 2.90 3.62
CA HIS A 106 8.12 2.96 5.05
C HIS A 106 9.61 3.14 5.40
N ALA A 107 10.48 3.29 4.42
CA ALA A 107 11.92 3.45 4.64
C ALA A 107 12.58 4.25 3.52
N PRO A 108 13.66 4.98 3.80
CA PRO A 108 14.39 5.73 2.79
C PRO A 108 15.31 4.86 1.94
N ASN A 109 15.74 3.71 2.46
CA ASN A 109 16.71 2.80 1.83
C ASN A 109 16.54 1.36 2.31
N ASP A 110 17.34 0.44 1.73
CA ASP A 110 17.27 -0.99 2.04
C ASP A 110 17.72 -1.30 3.46
N ALA A 111 18.74 -0.62 3.97
CA ALA A 111 19.27 -0.85 5.32
C ALA A 111 18.18 -0.66 6.38
N VAL A 112 17.34 0.37 6.24
CA VAL A 112 16.20 0.60 7.12
C VAL A 112 15.05 -0.33 6.77
N ARG A 113 14.72 -0.50 5.48
CA ARG A 113 13.55 -1.28 5.04
C ARG A 113 13.68 -2.76 5.41
N ASP A 114 14.86 -3.35 5.33
CA ASP A 114 15.12 -4.74 5.73
C ASP A 114 14.82 -5.00 7.20
N THR A 115 14.94 -3.99 8.04
CA THR A 115 14.67 -4.14 9.47
C THR A 115 13.18 -4.27 9.80
N ILE A 116 12.30 -3.72 8.95
CA ILE A 116 10.85 -3.62 9.21
C ILE A 116 9.97 -4.33 8.18
N MET A 117 10.47 -4.57 6.94
CA MET A 117 9.70 -5.17 5.84
C MET A 117 10.50 -6.28 5.16
N PRO A 118 10.29 -7.55 5.52
CA PRO A 118 11.04 -8.68 4.95
C PRO A 118 10.95 -8.81 3.42
N VAL A 119 9.89 -8.30 2.81
CA VAL A 119 9.70 -8.29 1.34
C VAL A 119 10.83 -7.55 0.62
N ASN A 120 11.52 -6.63 1.29
CA ASN A 120 12.64 -5.88 0.71
C ASN A 120 13.80 -6.77 0.27
N LYS A 121 14.00 -7.91 0.95
CA LYS A 121 15.03 -8.89 0.55
C LYS A 121 14.78 -9.49 -0.82
N ALA A 122 13.51 -9.62 -1.22
CA ALA A 122 13.14 -10.11 -2.55
C ALA A 122 13.09 -8.97 -3.58
N TYR A 123 12.67 -7.78 -3.14
CA TYR A 123 12.48 -6.61 -4.00
C TYR A 123 13.07 -5.38 -3.31
N PRO A 124 14.36 -5.07 -3.55
CA PRO A 124 15.04 -3.91 -2.98
C PRO A 124 14.32 -2.60 -3.29
N SER A 125 14.45 -1.63 -2.40
CA SER A 125 13.72 -0.36 -2.48
C SER A 125 13.98 0.41 -3.77
N GLN A 126 15.17 0.28 -4.39
CA GLN A 126 15.43 0.91 -5.69
C GLN A 126 14.61 0.24 -6.81
N GLU A 127 14.58 -1.08 -6.84
CA GLU A 127 13.78 -1.83 -7.82
C GLU A 127 12.28 -1.51 -7.69
N LEU A 128 11.79 -1.36 -6.45
CA LEU A 128 10.42 -0.94 -6.18
C LEU A 128 10.14 0.48 -6.72
N ILE A 129 11.05 1.44 -6.50
CA ILE A 129 10.91 2.81 -7.01
C ILE A 129 10.90 2.81 -8.55
N ASP A 130 11.75 1.99 -9.16
CA ASP A 130 11.81 1.86 -10.63
C ASP A 130 10.53 1.23 -11.18
N ALA A 131 9.94 0.25 -10.50
CA ALA A 131 8.61 -0.28 -10.84
C ALA A 131 7.52 0.79 -10.73
N CYS A 132 7.58 1.66 -9.71
CA CYS A 132 6.67 2.79 -9.58
C CYS A 132 6.83 3.80 -10.73
N ARG A 133 8.05 4.03 -11.23
CA ARG A 133 8.29 4.88 -12.41
C ARG A 133 7.64 4.27 -13.66
N ARG A 134 7.87 2.98 -13.91
CA ARG A 134 7.23 2.26 -15.03
C ARG A 134 5.71 2.29 -14.94
N TYR A 135 5.16 2.12 -13.72
CA TYR A 135 3.71 2.23 -13.51
C TYR A 135 3.20 3.64 -13.86
N TYR A 136 3.90 4.69 -13.40
CA TYR A 136 3.55 6.07 -13.74
C TYR A 136 3.62 6.33 -15.26
N GLU A 137 4.68 5.87 -15.92
CA GLU A 137 4.86 6.01 -17.39
C GLU A 137 3.72 5.35 -18.17
N ALA A 138 3.27 4.17 -17.72
CA ALA A 138 2.19 3.42 -18.36
C ALA A 138 0.80 4.03 -18.11
N THR A 139 0.55 4.60 -16.92
CA THR A 139 -0.81 4.98 -16.49
C THR A 139 -1.02 6.50 -16.37
N SER A 140 0.06 7.27 -16.31
CA SER A 140 0.08 8.69 -15.95
C SER A 140 -0.54 8.98 -14.57
N ARG A 141 -0.67 7.95 -13.70
CA ARG A 141 -1.24 8.07 -12.36
C ARG A 141 -0.16 8.31 -11.33
N ARG A 142 -0.29 9.41 -10.57
CA ARG A 142 0.61 9.74 -9.47
C ARG A 142 0.62 8.63 -8.42
N ILE A 143 1.82 8.27 -7.94
CA ILE A 143 2.00 7.26 -6.89
C ILE A 143 1.73 7.87 -5.51
N SER A 144 1.03 7.13 -4.66
CA SER A 144 0.95 7.40 -3.22
C SER A 144 1.95 6.51 -2.48
N PHE A 145 2.90 7.10 -1.75
CA PHE A 145 3.78 6.34 -0.87
C PHE A 145 3.27 6.43 0.57
N GLU A 146 3.04 5.27 1.18
CA GLU A 146 2.69 5.17 2.58
C GLU A 146 3.98 5.07 3.40
N TYR A 147 4.09 5.89 4.47
CA TYR A 147 5.27 5.98 5.30
C TYR A 147 4.90 6.04 6.77
N ALA A 148 4.89 4.88 7.44
CA ALA A 148 4.70 4.80 8.88
C ALA A 148 5.91 5.43 9.60
N MET A 149 5.66 6.44 10.42
CA MET A 149 6.68 7.17 11.17
C MET A 149 7.05 6.40 12.44
N ILE A 150 8.22 5.79 12.45
CA ILE A 150 8.70 4.91 13.52
C ILE A 150 9.88 5.56 14.23
N GLN A 151 9.71 5.84 15.53
CA GLN A 151 10.68 6.54 16.36
C GLN A 151 12.06 5.88 16.31
N GLY A 152 13.08 6.66 15.94
CA GLY A 152 14.49 6.23 15.92
C GLY A 152 14.83 5.21 14.84
N VAL A 153 13.90 4.91 13.92
CA VAL A 153 14.11 3.93 12.85
C VAL A 153 14.15 4.62 11.47
N ASN A 154 13.12 5.38 11.13
CA ASN A 154 12.96 5.96 9.80
C ASN A 154 12.57 7.46 9.82
N ASP A 155 12.63 8.11 10.96
CA ASP A 155 12.05 9.41 11.23
C ASP A 155 13.10 10.56 11.33
N SER A 156 14.37 10.29 10.97
CA SER A 156 15.42 11.32 11.01
C SER A 156 15.32 12.29 9.83
N ARG A 157 15.93 13.47 10.00
CA ARG A 157 16.04 14.47 8.93
C ARG A 157 16.84 13.94 7.72
N GLU A 158 17.83 13.11 7.98
CA GLU A 158 18.64 12.44 6.95
C GLU A 158 17.77 11.50 6.11
N ASN A 159 16.86 10.75 6.77
CA ASN A 159 15.89 9.90 6.07
C ASN A 159 14.98 10.72 5.14
N ALA A 160 14.48 11.86 5.58
CA ALA A 160 13.67 12.75 4.73
C ALA A 160 14.46 13.26 3.51
N LYS A 161 15.70 13.72 3.70
CA LYS A 161 16.57 14.17 2.60
C LYS A 161 16.86 13.05 1.59
N GLU A 162 17.09 11.84 2.08
CA GLU A 162 17.34 10.69 1.21
C GLU A 162 16.11 10.34 0.38
N LEU A 163 14.91 10.34 0.97
CA LEU A 163 13.66 10.16 0.25
C LEU A 163 13.49 11.19 -0.85
N LEU A 164 13.64 12.47 -0.55
CA LEU A 164 13.52 13.54 -1.54
C LEU A 164 14.48 13.33 -2.73
N ARG A 165 15.73 12.96 -2.45
CA ARG A 165 16.72 12.68 -3.49
C ARG A 165 16.30 11.51 -4.38
N ARG A 166 15.82 10.41 -3.80
CA ARG A 166 15.45 9.18 -4.52
C ARG A 166 14.19 9.36 -5.35
N MET A 167 13.25 10.18 -4.88
CA MET A 167 11.96 10.43 -5.55
C MET A 167 12.04 11.51 -6.62
N LYS A 168 13.18 12.14 -6.82
CA LYS A 168 13.34 13.19 -7.82
C LYS A 168 12.85 12.74 -9.21
N GLY A 169 11.95 13.51 -9.79
CA GLY A 169 11.37 13.23 -11.11
C GLY A 169 10.25 12.18 -11.15
N LEU A 170 9.87 11.61 -10.01
CA LEU A 170 8.69 10.74 -9.92
C LEU A 170 7.51 11.54 -9.35
N PRO A 171 6.42 11.76 -10.09
CA PRO A 171 5.22 12.38 -9.56
C PRO A 171 4.57 11.50 -8.49
N CYS A 172 4.78 11.87 -7.25
CA CYS A 172 4.28 11.13 -6.08
C CYS A 172 3.90 12.07 -4.94
N HIS A 173 3.26 11.53 -3.93
CA HIS A 173 3.14 12.15 -2.62
C HIS A 173 3.40 11.11 -1.54
N PHE A 174 3.74 11.60 -0.35
CA PHE A 174 3.91 10.77 0.83
C PHE A 174 2.76 11.01 1.81
N ASN A 175 2.16 9.92 2.24
CA ASN A 175 1.25 9.92 3.37
C ASN A 175 2.04 9.49 4.60
N LEU A 176 2.32 10.44 5.52
CA LEU A 176 3.00 10.15 6.77
C LEU A 176 2.00 9.65 7.78
N ILE A 177 2.14 8.38 8.17
CA ILE A 177 1.18 7.69 9.02
C ILE A 177 1.76 7.57 10.44
N PRO A 178 1.10 8.11 11.48
CA PRO A 178 1.45 7.78 12.85
C PRO A 178 1.38 6.27 13.06
N LEU A 179 2.42 5.67 13.62
CA LEU A 179 2.43 4.23 13.89
C LEU A 179 1.35 3.90 14.92
N ASN A 180 0.49 2.94 14.61
CA ASN A 180 -0.42 2.37 15.60
C ASN A 180 0.33 1.42 16.54
N HIS A 181 -0.07 1.41 17.79
CA HIS A 181 0.48 0.48 18.79
C HIS A 181 0.05 -0.96 18.44
N VAL A 182 1.03 -1.86 18.44
CA VAL A 182 0.84 -3.31 18.31
C VAL A 182 1.56 -3.93 19.52
N GLU A 183 0.83 -4.62 20.37
CA GLU A 183 1.36 -5.15 21.65
C GLU A 183 2.60 -6.04 21.47
N GLU A 184 2.62 -6.83 20.38
CA GLU A 184 3.70 -7.75 20.06
C GLU A 184 4.89 -7.07 19.39
N SER A 185 4.83 -5.76 19.13
CA SER A 185 5.89 -5.01 18.46
C SER A 185 6.59 -4.04 19.42
N PRO A 186 7.93 -4.03 19.47
CA PRO A 186 8.69 -3.06 20.26
C PRO A 186 8.74 -1.66 19.61
N LEU A 187 8.20 -1.50 18.40
CA LEU A 187 8.25 -0.26 17.64
C LEU A 187 7.32 0.79 18.26
N LYS A 188 7.79 2.04 18.26
CA LYS A 188 7.04 3.16 18.86
C LYS A 188 6.74 4.22 17.79
N PRO A 189 5.61 4.95 17.91
CA PRO A 189 5.32 6.08 17.03
C PRO A 189 6.29 7.23 17.25
N SER A 190 6.61 7.94 16.18
CA SER A 190 7.34 9.21 16.26
C SER A 190 6.50 10.29 16.92
N SER A 191 7.16 11.27 17.57
CA SER A 191 6.46 12.42 18.16
C SER A 191 5.83 13.30 17.07
N ARG A 192 4.82 14.10 17.45
CA ARG A 192 4.18 15.06 16.54
C ARG A 192 5.18 16.08 16.00
N GLU A 193 6.14 16.53 16.85
CA GLU A 193 7.20 17.46 16.48
C GLU A 193 8.13 16.83 15.43
N THR A 194 8.49 15.57 15.61
CA THR A 194 9.33 14.82 14.64
C THR A 194 8.62 14.70 13.30
N VAL A 195 7.33 14.33 13.29
CA VAL A 195 6.53 14.25 12.04
C VAL A 195 6.46 15.61 11.36
N ALA A 196 6.19 16.69 12.10
CA ALA A 196 6.13 18.04 11.56
C ALA A 196 7.50 18.53 11.02
N ALA A 197 8.61 18.11 11.64
CA ALA A 197 9.96 18.41 11.16
C ALA A 197 10.32 17.62 9.90
N PHE A 198 9.83 16.38 9.78
CA PHE A 198 10.03 15.51 8.62
C PHE A 198 9.29 16.02 7.37
N GLN A 199 8.17 16.72 7.55
CA GLN A 199 7.37 17.31 6.46
C GLN A 199 8.00 18.56 5.83
N LYS A 200 8.92 19.25 6.53
CA LYS A 200 9.58 20.49 6.09
C LYS A 200 10.85 20.21 5.28
#